data_0566d1042504169bbcdc78593af18d7f
#
_entry.id   0566d1042504169bbcdc78593af18d7f
#
_cell.length_a   1.000
_cell.length_b   1.000
_cell.length_c   1.000
_cell.angle_alpha   90.00
_cell.angle_beta   90.00
_cell.angle_gamma   90.00
#
_symmetry.space_group_name_H-M   'P 1'
#
loop_
_entity.id
_entity.type
_entity.pdbx_description
1 polymer ?
#
loop_
_entity_poly.entity_id
_entity_poly.type
_entity_poly.pdbx_seq_one_letter_code
_entity_poly.pdbx_strand_id
1 'polypeptide(L)'
;MYTGTHDHPTMAGWYESASEEDRAVALSDLAAAGIEDDPPWGLVRLALSSRARIAIVPMQDVLGLGDEAQMNLPGTIGNGNWQWRLEPGQLDHEVAQRLLQATLEANRATAPVRAGRRLAVAYAKAFAS
;
A
#
# COMPACT_ATOMS: atom_id res chain seq x y z
N MET A 1 -10.62 -4.37 6.84
CA MET A 1 -9.24 -4.82 6.50
C MET A 1 -8.28 -3.67 6.70
N TYR A 2 -7.09 -3.92 7.20
CA TYR A 2 -5.97 -2.99 7.30
C TYR A 2 -4.67 -3.78 7.19
N THR A 3 -3.60 -3.16 6.71
CA THR A 3 -2.27 -3.76 6.65
C THR A 3 -1.56 -3.69 8.00
N GLY A 4 -1.81 -2.66 8.77
CA GLY A 4 -1.27 -2.49 10.12
C GLY A 4 -1.97 -1.35 10.86
N THR A 5 -1.63 -1.21 12.14
CA THR A 5 -2.01 -0.08 13.00
C THR A 5 -0.74 0.67 13.41
N HIS A 6 -0.88 1.74 14.19
CA HIS A 6 0.26 2.49 14.72
C HIS A 6 1.23 1.63 15.59
N ASP A 7 0.77 0.50 16.13
CA ASP A 7 1.53 -0.39 16.99
C ASP A 7 2.19 -1.57 16.24
N HIS A 8 1.89 -1.73 14.96
CA HIS A 8 2.48 -2.79 14.15
C HIS A 8 3.73 -2.29 13.39
N PRO A 9 4.67 -3.19 13.06
CA PRO A 9 5.67 -2.92 12.03
C PRO A 9 5.02 -2.43 10.74
N THR A 10 5.78 -1.72 9.92
CA THR A 10 5.38 -1.46 8.54
C THR A 10 5.34 -2.77 7.75
N MET A 11 4.66 -2.82 6.61
CA MET A 11 4.67 -4.01 5.75
C MET A 11 6.08 -4.38 5.28
N ALA A 12 6.92 -3.38 4.98
CA ALA A 12 8.31 -3.61 4.61
C ALA A 12 9.12 -4.18 5.80
N GLY A 13 9.02 -3.57 6.98
CA GLY A 13 9.70 -4.04 8.18
C GLY A 13 9.22 -5.43 8.64
N TRP A 14 7.92 -5.68 8.57
CA TRP A 14 7.38 -7.01 8.83
C TRP A 14 7.96 -8.05 7.86
N TYR A 15 7.94 -7.78 6.56
CA TYR A 15 8.44 -8.72 5.55
C TYR A 15 9.94 -9.00 5.69
N GLU A 16 10.72 -7.99 6.07
CA GLU A 16 12.16 -8.12 6.32
C GLU A 16 12.45 -9.00 7.54
N SER A 17 11.68 -8.84 8.63
CA SER A 17 11.87 -9.56 9.89
C SER A 17 11.09 -10.87 10.00
N ALA A 18 10.15 -11.14 9.10
CA ALA A 18 9.29 -12.31 9.10
C ALA A 18 10.09 -13.62 8.96
N SER A 19 9.58 -14.70 9.53
CA SER A 19 10.12 -16.04 9.34
C SER A 19 10.03 -16.48 7.86
N GLU A 20 10.83 -17.45 7.45
CA GLU A 20 10.73 -18.04 6.11
C GLU A 20 9.35 -18.62 5.85
N GLU A 21 8.74 -19.23 6.88
CA GLU A 21 7.40 -19.81 6.79
C GLU A 21 6.34 -18.71 6.54
N ASP A 22 6.37 -17.61 7.31
CA ASP A 22 5.43 -16.50 7.13
C ASP A 22 5.60 -15.83 5.77
N ARG A 23 6.84 -15.65 5.31
CA ARG A 23 7.11 -15.13 3.96
C ARG A 23 6.57 -16.07 2.87
N ALA A 24 6.74 -17.38 3.05
CA ALA A 24 6.22 -18.36 2.09
C ALA A 24 4.68 -18.32 2.03
N VAL A 25 4.00 -18.16 3.16
CA VAL A 25 2.54 -17.98 3.21
C VAL A 25 2.15 -16.70 2.48
N ALA A 26 2.80 -15.57 2.77
CA ALA A 26 2.52 -14.30 2.10
C ALA A 26 2.70 -14.40 0.58
N LEU A 27 3.79 -15.01 0.11
CA LEU A 27 4.04 -15.21 -1.33
C LEU A 27 3.00 -16.12 -1.97
N SER A 28 2.58 -17.18 -1.26
CA SER A 28 1.50 -18.06 -1.72
C SER A 28 0.17 -17.32 -1.89
N ASP A 29 -0.18 -16.46 -0.94
CA ASP A 29 -1.41 -15.66 -0.99
C ASP A 29 -1.36 -14.63 -2.13
N LEU A 30 -0.22 -13.98 -2.36
CA LEU A 30 -0.01 -13.08 -3.49
C LEU A 30 -0.16 -13.81 -4.82
N ALA A 31 0.48 -14.97 -4.96
CA ALA A 31 0.38 -15.79 -6.16
C ALA A 31 -1.06 -16.26 -6.42
N ALA A 32 -1.78 -16.70 -5.38
CA ALA A 32 -3.18 -17.10 -5.48
C ALA A 32 -4.10 -15.92 -5.90
N ALA A 33 -3.74 -14.69 -5.54
CA ALA A 33 -4.44 -13.48 -5.96
C ALA A 33 -3.98 -12.93 -7.32
N GLY A 34 -2.98 -13.54 -7.97
CA GLY A 34 -2.40 -13.06 -9.23
C GLY A 34 -1.67 -11.73 -9.09
N ILE A 35 -1.07 -11.47 -7.93
CA ILE A 35 -0.30 -10.25 -7.62
C ILE A 35 1.17 -10.58 -7.76
N GLU A 36 1.85 -9.93 -8.71
CA GLU A 36 3.27 -10.16 -9.06
C GLU A 36 4.18 -9.02 -8.58
N ASP A 37 3.68 -8.13 -7.74
CA ASP A 37 4.48 -7.02 -7.19
C ASP A 37 5.49 -7.51 -6.15
N ASP A 38 6.43 -6.62 -5.77
CA ASP A 38 7.26 -6.84 -4.60
C ASP A 38 6.38 -7.07 -3.35
N PRO A 39 6.74 -8.03 -2.48
CA PRO A 39 5.84 -8.51 -1.45
C PRO A 39 5.24 -7.44 -0.53
N PRO A 40 5.97 -6.42 -0.02
CA PRO A 40 5.38 -5.38 0.81
C PRO A 40 4.26 -4.62 0.09
N TRP A 41 4.46 -4.20 -1.16
CA TRP A 41 3.42 -3.54 -1.94
C TRP A 41 2.32 -4.52 -2.38
N GLY A 42 2.70 -5.74 -2.71
CA GLY A 42 1.75 -6.82 -3.02
C GLY A 42 0.75 -7.04 -1.89
N LEU A 43 1.19 -7.04 -0.64
CA LEU A 43 0.32 -7.16 0.54
C LEU A 43 -0.62 -5.97 0.72
N VAL A 44 -0.18 -4.75 0.39
CA VAL A 44 -1.06 -3.57 0.31
C VAL A 44 -2.15 -3.79 -0.74
N ARG A 45 -1.81 -4.26 -1.94
CA ARG A 45 -2.78 -4.58 -3.00
C ARG A 45 -3.73 -5.69 -2.59
N LEU A 46 -3.23 -6.72 -1.91
CA LEU A 46 -4.04 -7.82 -1.39
C LEU A 46 -5.08 -7.30 -0.39
N ALA A 47 -4.68 -6.42 0.54
CA ALA A 47 -5.59 -5.78 1.48
C ALA A 47 -6.66 -4.92 0.77
N LEU A 48 -6.26 -4.16 -0.25
CA LEU A 48 -7.19 -3.39 -1.07
C LEU A 48 -8.16 -4.29 -1.85
N SER A 49 -7.74 -5.45 -2.31
CA SER A 49 -8.55 -6.41 -3.06
C SER A 49 -9.51 -7.22 -2.19
N SER A 50 -9.41 -7.11 -0.87
CA SER A 50 -10.27 -7.84 0.07
C SER A 50 -11.75 -7.48 -0.11
N ARG A 51 -12.64 -8.36 0.36
CA ARG A 51 -14.09 -8.11 0.39
C ARG A 51 -14.54 -7.15 1.48
N ALA A 52 -13.63 -6.67 2.32
CA ALA A 52 -13.95 -5.75 3.39
C ALA A 52 -14.51 -4.43 2.81
N ARG A 53 -15.56 -3.90 3.42
CA ARG A 53 -16.17 -2.64 3.00
C ARG A 53 -15.20 -1.46 3.10
N ILE A 54 -14.31 -1.49 4.09
CA ILE A 54 -13.29 -0.48 4.32
C ILE A 54 -11.93 -1.17 4.32
N ALA A 55 -10.98 -0.61 3.60
CA ALA A 55 -9.56 -0.96 3.66
C ALA A 55 -8.77 0.29 4.09
N ILE A 56 -7.93 0.13 5.11
CA ILE A 56 -7.08 1.20 5.64
C ILE A 56 -5.64 0.75 5.47
N VAL A 57 -4.84 1.61 4.87
CA VAL A 57 -3.41 1.37 4.64
C VAL A 57 -2.65 2.55 5.23
N PRO A 58 -1.72 2.33 6.17
CA PRO A 58 -0.83 3.37 6.65
C PRO A 58 -0.02 4.01 5.51
N MET A 59 0.26 5.30 5.61
CA MET A 59 1.04 5.99 4.58
C MET A 59 2.46 5.41 4.47
N GLN A 60 3.02 4.91 5.55
CA GLN A 60 4.30 4.23 5.57
C GLN A 60 4.34 3.02 4.62
N ASP A 61 3.26 2.23 4.60
CA ASP A 61 3.12 1.07 3.72
C ASP A 61 2.95 1.51 2.26
N VAL A 62 2.20 2.59 2.02
CA VAL A 62 2.06 3.18 0.67
C VAL A 62 3.41 3.64 0.12
N LEU A 63 4.27 4.18 0.98
CA LEU A 63 5.61 4.66 0.63
C LEU A 63 6.67 3.55 0.62
N GLY A 64 6.34 2.36 1.13
CA GLY A 64 7.29 1.24 1.24
C GLY A 64 8.41 1.47 2.25
N LEU A 65 8.12 2.22 3.32
CA LEU A 65 9.10 2.54 4.37
C LEU A 65 9.26 1.36 5.34
N GLY A 66 10.47 1.19 5.87
CA GLY A 66 10.79 0.21 6.89
C GLY A 66 10.35 0.63 8.30
N ASP A 67 10.79 -0.12 9.30
CA ASP A 67 10.39 0.08 10.70
C ASP A 67 10.89 1.40 11.32
N GLU A 68 11.85 2.06 10.69
CA GLU A 68 12.25 3.44 11.05
C GLU A 68 11.09 4.43 10.97
N ALA A 69 10.07 4.11 10.18
CA ALA A 69 8.84 4.90 10.03
C ALA A 69 7.69 4.41 10.92
N GLN A 70 7.89 3.40 11.76
CA GLN A 70 6.85 2.92 12.68
C GLN A 70 6.39 4.05 13.61
N MET A 71 5.08 4.18 13.79
CA MET A 71 4.51 5.28 14.56
C MET A 71 4.69 5.09 16.07
N ASN A 72 4.55 3.88 16.56
CA ASN A 72 4.65 3.56 17.98
C ASN A 72 5.27 2.18 18.20
N LEU A 73 6.25 2.10 19.09
CA LEU A 73 6.82 0.83 19.55
C LEU A 73 6.17 0.47 20.89
N PRO A 74 5.27 -0.53 20.94
CA PRO A 74 4.57 -0.92 22.15
C PRO A 74 5.50 -1.22 23.32
N GLY A 75 5.09 -0.84 24.54
CA GLY A 75 5.86 -1.08 25.74
C GLY A 75 7.03 -0.11 25.96
N THR A 76 7.17 0.92 25.12
CA THR A 76 8.23 1.93 25.25
C THR A 76 7.65 3.33 25.47
N ILE A 77 8.44 4.19 26.13
CA ILE A 77 8.15 5.61 26.30
C ILE A 77 9.29 6.42 25.66
N GLY A 78 8.93 7.40 24.84
CA GLY A 78 9.91 8.15 24.06
C GLY A 78 10.31 7.40 22.79
N ASN A 79 11.58 7.17 22.53
CA ASN A 79 12.12 6.40 21.40
C ASN A 79 11.58 6.78 20.01
N GLY A 80 11.24 8.04 19.81
CA GLY A 80 10.67 8.48 18.52
C GLY A 80 9.17 8.18 18.36
N ASN A 81 8.51 7.55 19.34
CA ASN A 81 7.07 7.26 19.27
C ASN A 81 6.26 8.52 18.98
N TRP A 82 5.31 8.42 18.05
CA TRP A 82 4.41 9.50 17.61
C TRP A 82 5.12 10.69 16.93
N GLN A 83 6.39 10.53 16.53
CA GLN A 83 7.19 11.59 15.93
C GLN A 83 7.34 11.50 14.42
N TRP A 84 7.12 10.33 13.83
CA TRP A 84 7.20 10.18 12.39
C TRP A 84 6.32 11.22 11.66
N ARG A 85 6.88 11.82 10.64
CA ARG A 85 6.20 12.80 9.78
C ARG A 85 6.57 12.53 8.33
N LEU A 86 5.61 12.79 7.47
CA LEU A 86 5.83 12.78 6.03
C LEU A 86 6.82 13.88 5.64
N GLU A 87 7.84 13.50 4.90
CA GLU A 87 8.84 14.46 4.40
C GLU A 87 8.34 15.17 3.13
N PRO A 88 8.77 16.43 2.91
CA PRO A 88 8.46 17.13 1.67
C PRO A 88 8.93 16.34 0.43
N GLY A 89 8.05 16.15 -0.53
CA GLY A 89 8.34 15.42 -1.77
C GLY A 89 8.11 13.91 -1.74
N GLN A 90 7.85 13.29 -0.59
CA GLN A 90 7.51 11.85 -0.52
C GLN A 90 6.18 11.51 -1.18
N LEU A 91 5.22 12.45 -1.19
CA LEU A 91 3.96 12.28 -1.95
C LEU A 91 4.13 12.88 -3.34
N ASP A 92 4.81 12.18 -4.19
CA ASP A 92 4.99 12.57 -5.57
C ASP A 92 3.88 12.01 -6.48
N HIS A 93 3.99 12.32 -7.77
CA HIS A 93 3.04 11.87 -8.76
C HIS A 93 3.06 10.34 -8.94
N GLU A 94 4.20 9.71 -8.79
CA GLU A 94 4.39 8.27 -8.97
C GLU A 94 3.69 7.47 -7.87
N VAL A 95 3.88 7.89 -6.61
CA VAL A 95 3.16 7.32 -5.46
C VAL A 95 1.65 7.47 -5.62
N ALA A 96 1.19 8.67 -6.03
CA ALA A 96 -0.23 8.93 -6.26
C ALA A 96 -0.81 8.05 -7.39
N GLN A 97 -0.08 7.87 -8.48
CA GLN A 97 -0.49 7.02 -9.60
C GLN A 97 -0.54 5.54 -9.20
N ARG A 98 0.45 5.05 -8.48
CA ARG A 98 0.51 3.67 -7.99
C ARG A 98 -0.68 3.35 -7.09
N LEU A 99 -0.98 4.22 -6.12
CA LEU A 99 -2.12 4.06 -5.22
C LEU A 99 -3.46 4.15 -5.97
N LEU A 100 -3.59 5.09 -6.91
CA LEU A 100 -4.78 5.22 -7.74
C LEU A 100 -5.01 3.95 -8.56
N GLN A 101 -3.98 3.42 -9.19
CA GLN A 101 -4.06 2.19 -9.97
C GLN A 101 -4.56 1.02 -9.12
N ALA A 102 -3.94 0.78 -7.95
CA ALA A 102 -4.36 -0.29 -7.04
C ALA A 102 -5.80 -0.11 -6.55
N THR A 103 -6.22 1.13 -6.27
CA THR A 103 -7.59 1.45 -5.85
C THR A 103 -8.62 1.17 -6.95
N LEU A 104 -8.28 1.46 -8.21
CA LEU A 104 -9.13 1.20 -9.37
C LEU A 104 -9.26 -0.30 -9.64
N GLU A 105 -8.16 -1.04 -9.59
CA GLU A 105 -8.12 -2.50 -9.77
C GLU A 105 -8.92 -3.22 -8.69
N ALA A 106 -8.79 -2.79 -7.45
CA ALA A 106 -9.57 -3.27 -6.32
C ALA A 106 -11.07 -2.85 -6.35
N ASN A 107 -11.49 -2.12 -7.37
CA ASN A 107 -12.86 -1.65 -7.55
C ASN A 107 -13.36 -0.72 -6.42
N ARG A 108 -12.45 0.01 -5.75
CA ARG A 108 -12.75 0.89 -4.60
C ARG A 108 -12.87 2.36 -4.97
N ALA A 109 -12.54 2.75 -6.20
CA ALA A 109 -12.67 4.14 -6.64
C ALA A 109 -14.13 4.53 -6.88
N THR A 110 -14.46 5.78 -6.58
CA THR A 110 -15.78 6.36 -6.86
C THR A 110 -16.02 6.54 -8.37
N ALA A 111 -17.27 6.66 -8.78
CA ALA A 111 -17.64 6.84 -10.19
C ALA A 111 -16.94 8.04 -10.87
N PRO A 112 -16.80 9.23 -10.25
CA PRO A 112 -16.08 10.35 -10.86
C PRO A 112 -14.61 10.04 -11.18
N VAL A 113 -13.90 9.36 -10.28
CA VAL A 113 -12.50 8.97 -10.48
C VAL A 113 -12.35 7.99 -11.64
N ARG A 114 -13.27 7.02 -11.75
CA ARG A 114 -13.32 6.05 -12.86
C ARG A 114 -13.61 6.72 -14.21
N ALA A 115 -14.51 7.69 -14.23
CA ALA A 115 -14.85 8.44 -15.44
C ALA A 115 -13.66 9.30 -15.92
N GLY A 116 -12.95 9.97 -14.99
CA GLY A 116 -11.76 10.77 -15.31
C GLY A 116 -10.65 9.93 -15.94
N ARG A 117 -10.41 8.70 -15.46
CA ARG A 117 -9.43 7.79 -16.07
C ARG A 117 -9.82 7.33 -17.45
N ARG A 118 -11.10 7.02 -17.69
CA ARG A 118 -11.59 6.64 -19.02
C ARG A 118 -11.36 7.75 -20.04
N LEU A 119 -11.59 9.00 -19.65
CA LEU A 119 -11.31 10.18 -20.49
C LEU A 119 -9.81 10.34 -20.76
N ALA A 120 -8.95 10.21 -19.74
CA ALA A 120 -7.50 10.33 -19.90
C ALA A 120 -6.93 9.25 -20.82
N VAL A 121 -7.38 7.98 -20.69
CA VAL A 121 -6.96 6.88 -21.56
C VAL A 121 -7.47 7.06 -22.99
N ALA A 122 -8.70 7.54 -23.16
CA ALA A 122 -9.24 7.83 -24.49
C ALA A 122 -8.48 8.97 -25.17
N TYR A 123 -8.12 10.01 -24.40
CA TYR A 123 -7.33 11.14 -24.89
C TYR A 123 -5.91 10.70 -25.31
N ALA A 124 -5.21 9.93 -24.44
CA ALA A 124 -3.90 9.41 -24.76
C ALA A 124 -3.89 8.53 -26.01
N LYS A 125 -4.91 7.70 -26.23
CA LYS A 125 -5.05 6.88 -27.45
C LYS A 125 -5.33 7.70 -28.70
N ALA A 126 -6.07 8.81 -28.59
CA ALA A 126 -6.40 9.67 -29.73
C ALA A 126 -5.20 10.49 -30.26
N PHE A 127 -4.18 10.70 -29.42
CA PHE A 127 -2.96 11.46 -29.78
C PHE A 127 -1.69 10.59 -29.94
N ALA A 128 -1.81 9.28 -29.81
CA ALA A 128 -0.70 8.33 -30.04
C ALA A 128 -0.70 7.74 -31.46
N SER A 129 -1.60 8.19 -32.32
CA SER A 129 -1.70 7.92 -33.76
C SER A 129 -1.30 9.16 -34.55
#